data_4dfcb85d8e7bb8cc7ffa53b0fcb0a4a8
#
_entry.id   4dfcb85d8e7bb8cc7ffa53b0fcb0a4a8
#
_cell.length_a   1.000
_cell.length_b   1.000
_cell.length_c   1.000
_cell.angle_alpha   90.00
_cell.angle_beta   90.00
_cell.angle_gamma   90.00
#
_symmetry.space_group_name_H-M   'P 1'
#
loop_
_entity.id
_entity.type
_entity.pdbx_description
1 polymer ?
#
loop_
_entity_poly.entity_id
_entity_poly.type
_entity_poly.pdbx_seq_one_letter_code
_entity_poly.pdbx_strand_id
1 'polypeptide(L)'
;MTSRVRERIDIAVIAAVSLVTNFLYFAYAAPDYFFPDSFTYLDPARNLLHGLGFTTGNGIIETMRTPGYPLLLAAFGLRVVPVIVFQHLLNAALAVAIYLFVARRIGSRFVALTAAVLFAIDTPTLHYANKILTESLFTALLFVVFVLVAYNRKLPLAGVLTGVLVLIRPVAIVYFIVVALCLGLNRVRARTIAAYIALALVLPLGWELRNLHHTGVFTISSIGGTNMLSYRAAGALAIEDDGNFDADLVDEDKGLVEDADAEIQATLHIQDAEDLPDAVRSKYYSQIAWRVLRQHPRAAAMLTLRGLLVNLFDSRWEGLEVVSRFPATIVQRGLDAFTAIVFAFAAIGAAALWRRDRNLALLLVATIGYYVLISAGGEAESRFRVPVVPQLMIAAACGLETVRRSIGRLSS
;
A
#
# COMPACT_ATOMS: atom_id res chain seq x y z
N MET A 1 -30.38 18.82 20.97
CA MET A 1 -29.28 19.08 20.03
C MET A 1 -29.65 18.49 18.68
N THR A 2 -29.73 19.32 17.64
CA THR A 2 -30.11 18.84 16.28
C THR A 2 -29.06 17.89 15.72
N SER A 3 -29.47 17.00 14.79
CA SER A 3 -28.55 16.03 14.17
C SER A 3 -27.36 16.69 13.48
N ARG A 4 -27.56 17.85 12.84
CA ARG A 4 -26.50 18.65 12.20
C ARG A 4 -25.48 19.22 13.18
N VAL A 5 -25.92 19.67 14.35
CA VAL A 5 -24.98 20.19 15.40
C VAL A 5 -24.13 19.05 15.94
N ARG A 6 -24.72 17.89 16.14
CA ARG A 6 -24.00 16.68 16.58
C ARG A 6 -22.97 16.22 15.57
N GLU A 7 -23.32 16.16 14.27
CA GLU A 7 -22.38 15.82 13.20
C GLU A 7 -21.18 16.78 13.16
N ARG A 8 -21.40 18.10 13.28
CA ARG A 8 -20.33 19.10 13.33
C ARG A 8 -19.40 18.89 14.52
N ILE A 9 -19.94 18.57 15.70
CA ILE A 9 -19.14 18.27 16.89
C ILE A 9 -18.30 17.01 16.65
N ASP A 10 -18.89 15.95 16.11
CA ASP A 10 -18.17 14.71 15.82
C ASP A 10 -17.02 14.95 14.84
N ILE A 11 -17.24 15.71 13.76
CA ILE A 11 -16.22 16.10 12.80
C ILE A 11 -15.09 16.89 13.50
N ALA A 12 -15.45 17.87 14.34
CA ALA A 12 -14.46 18.67 15.04
C ALA A 12 -13.62 17.82 16.03
N VAL A 13 -14.25 16.89 16.74
CA VAL A 13 -13.57 15.94 17.64
C VAL A 13 -12.62 15.03 16.87
N ILE A 14 -13.09 14.40 15.76
CA ILE A 14 -12.24 13.53 14.95
C ILE A 14 -11.08 14.32 14.34
N ALA A 15 -11.32 15.51 13.80
CA ALA A 15 -10.27 16.37 13.27
C ALA A 15 -9.25 16.73 14.36
N ALA A 16 -9.71 17.11 15.55
CA ALA A 16 -8.83 17.44 16.68
C ALA A 16 -8.00 16.23 17.12
N VAL A 17 -8.62 15.06 17.33
CA VAL A 17 -7.91 13.83 17.71
C VAL A 17 -6.87 13.48 16.66
N SER A 18 -7.25 13.45 15.37
CA SER A 18 -6.33 13.07 14.31
C SER A 18 -5.20 14.10 14.12
N LEU A 19 -5.47 15.39 14.21
CA LEU A 19 -4.43 16.42 14.15
C LEU A 19 -3.46 16.30 15.33
N VAL A 20 -3.98 16.06 16.55
CA VAL A 20 -3.14 15.90 17.73
C VAL A 20 -2.25 14.66 17.62
N THR A 21 -2.79 13.50 17.22
CA THR A 21 -1.99 12.27 17.07
C THR A 21 -0.92 12.43 15.98
N ASN A 22 -1.27 13.00 14.84
CA ASN A 22 -0.34 13.27 13.74
C ASN A 22 0.75 14.29 14.15
N PHE A 23 0.36 15.38 14.84
CA PHE A 23 1.31 16.40 15.33
C PHE A 23 2.25 15.83 16.39
N LEU A 24 1.72 15.08 17.37
CA LEU A 24 2.54 14.45 18.41
C LEU A 24 3.53 13.47 17.79
N TYR A 25 3.09 12.66 16.81
CA TYR A 25 3.97 11.73 16.12
C TYR A 25 5.06 12.47 15.33
N PHE A 26 4.69 13.47 14.54
CA PHE A 26 5.63 14.33 13.81
C PHE A 26 6.66 14.96 14.75
N ALA A 27 6.22 15.57 15.85
CA ALA A 27 7.13 16.24 16.80
C ALA A 27 8.04 15.24 17.54
N TYR A 28 7.56 14.03 17.80
CA TYR A 28 8.30 12.99 18.52
C TYR A 28 9.29 12.26 17.62
N ALA A 29 8.93 11.94 16.40
CA ALA A 29 9.72 11.15 15.45
C ALA A 29 10.61 12.01 14.53
N ALA A 30 10.59 13.36 14.65
CA ALA A 30 11.47 14.24 13.89
C ALA A 30 12.93 14.11 14.41
N PRO A 31 13.96 14.16 13.55
CA PRO A 31 13.95 14.40 12.11
C PRO A 31 14.05 13.13 11.24
N ASP A 32 13.61 11.98 11.69
CA ASP A 32 13.71 10.72 10.95
C ASP A 32 12.69 10.65 9.79
N TYR A 33 13.00 11.32 8.65
CA TYR A 33 12.13 11.45 7.49
C TYR A 33 12.47 10.54 6.32
N PHE A 34 13.65 9.89 6.36
CA PHE A 34 14.11 9.09 5.24
C PHE A 34 13.97 7.59 5.51
N PHE A 35 13.77 6.87 4.44
CA PHE A 35 13.74 5.43 4.34
C PHE A 35 14.66 5.03 3.16
N PRO A 36 15.20 3.83 3.06
CA PRO A 36 16.05 3.45 1.93
C PRO A 36 15.47 3.82 0.56
N ASP A 37 14.17 3.60 0.37
CA ASP A 37 13.45 3.95 -0.86
C ASP A 37 13.36 5.47 -1.14
N SER A 38 13.52 6.33 -0.15
CA SER A 38 13.26 7.78 -0.30
C SER A 38 14.12 8.42 -1.37
N PHE A 39 15.40 8.01 -1.47
CA PHE A 39 16.35 8.56 -2.42
C PHE A 39 15.98 8.24 -3.86
N THR A 40 15.42 7.06 -4.12
CA THR A 40 14.98 6.65 -5.45
C THR A 40 13.76 7.44 -5.96
N TYR A 41 13.02 8.12 -5.08
CA TYR A 41 11.97 9.08 -5.45
C TYR A 41 12.50 10.51 -5.59
N LEU A 42 13.50 10.89 -4.78
CA LEU A 42 14.05 12.25 -4.78
C LEU A 42 14.87 12.56 -6.02
N ASP A 43 15.66 11.59 -6.52
CA ASP A 43 16.52 11.81 -7.68
C ASP A 43 15.74 12.13 -8.96
N PRO A 44 14.72 11.36 -9.38
CA PRO A 44 13.93 11.73 -10.55
C PRO A 44 13.14 13.02 -10.33
N ALA A 45 12.70 13.32 -9.10
CA ALA A 45 12.05 14.59 -8.79
C ALA A 45 13.01 15.78 -8.95
N ARG A 46 14.26 15.65 -8.52
CA ARG A 46 15.32 16.65 -8.67
C ARG A 46 15.64 16.89 -10.14
N ASN A 47 15.81 15.82 -10.91
CA ASN A 47 16.16 15.90 -12.31
C ASN A 47 15.05 16.54 -13.14
N LEU A 48 13.78 16.26 -12.82
CA LEU A 48 12.62 16.96 -13.41
C LEU A 48 12.68 18.49 -13.18
N LEU A 49 12.99 18.93 -11.96
CA LEU A 49 13.10 20.37 -11.64
C LEU A 49 14.25 21.06 -12.37
N HIS A 50 15.32 20.33 -12.67
CA HIS A 50 16.47 20.86 -13.43
C HIS A 50 16.33 20.71 -14.94
N GLY A 51 15.19 20.22 -15.45
CA GLY A 51 14.96 20.02 -16.89
C GLY A 51 15.73 18.85 -17.50
N LEU A 52 16.29 17.95 -16.67
CA LEU A 52 17.03 16.75 -17.09
C LEU A 52 16.14 15.55 -17.40
N GLY A 53 14.81 15.74 -17.36
CA GLY A 53 13.84 14.69 -17.60
C GLY A 53 13.63 13.76 -16.39
N PHE A 54 12.90 12.67 -16.61
CA PHE A 54 12.64 11.66 -15.56
C PHE A 54 13.76 10.61 -15.60
N THR A 55 14.84 10.89 -14.88
CA THR A 55 16.10 10.15 -14.88
C THR A 55 16.56 9.88 -13.44
N THR A 56 17.41 8.84 -13.28
CA THR A 56 18.10 8.50 -12.01
C THR A 56 19.14 9.56 -11.65
N GLY A 57 19.75 9.46 -10.47
CA GLY A 57 20.86 10.32 -10.05
C GLY A 57 22.04 10.32 -11.02
N ASN A 58 22.26 9.23 -11.75
CA ASN A 58 23.32 9.07 -12.76
C ASN A 58 22.89 9.51 -14.18
N GLY A 59 21.69 10.10 -14.32
CA GLY A 59 21.20 10.58 -15.62
C GLY A 59 20.62 9.48 -16.53
N ILE A 60 20.51 8.25 -16.06
CA ILE A 60 19.89 7.13 -16.79
C ILE A 60 18.37 7.29 -16.73
N ILE A 61 17.66 6.83 -17.77
CA ILE A 61 16.19 6.84 -17.81
C ILE A 61 15.63 6.06 -16.61
N GLU A 62 14.88 6.74 -15.76
CA GLU A 62 14.25 6.13 -14.58
C GLU A 62 13.07 5.25 -15.01
N THR A 63 13.12 3.98 -14.64
CA THR A 63 12.07 2.98 -14.89
C THR A 63 11.69 2.19 -13.63
N MET A 64 12.46 2.30 -12.55
CA MET A 64 12.16 1.63 -11.28
C MET A 64 10.95 2.30 -10.61
N ARG A 65 10.93 3.64 -10.58
CA ARG A 65 9.86 4.40 -9.95
C ARG A 65 8.89 4.98 -10.96
N THR A 66 7.62 4.96 -10.61
CA THR A 66 6.56 5.62 -11.38
C THR A 66 6.48 7.11 -11.00
N PRO A 67 5.95 8.00 -11.88
CA PRO A 67 6.13 9.44 -11.74
C PRO A 67 5.26 10.10 -10.66
N GLY A 68 4.23 9.44 -10.13
CA GLY A 68 3.22 10.10 -9.30
C GLY A 68 3.77 10.72 -8.01
N TYR A 69 4.62 10.01 -7.29
CA TYR A 69 5.22 10.55 -6.07
C TYR A 69 6.41 11.49 -6.35
N PRO A 70 7.34 11.21 -7.28
CA PRO A 70 8.33 12.18 -7.70
C PRO A 70 7.74 13.53 -8.16
N LEU A 71 6.61 13.53 -8.86
CA LEU A 71 5.91 14.77 -9.24
C LEU A 71 5.39 15.54 -8.02
N LEU A 72 4.89 14.85 -6.99
CA LEU A 72 4.52 15.50 -5.72
C LEU A 72 5.75 16.15 -5.07
N LEU A 73 6.88 15.43 -4.97
CA LEU A 73 8.12 15.95 -4.39
C LEU A 73 8.62 17.19 -5.15
N ALA A 74 8.58 17.14 -6.48
CA ALA A 74 8.93 18.27 -7.35
C ALA A 74 7.98 19.47 -7.11
N ALA A 75 6.66 19.24 -6.97
CA ALA A 75 5.70 20.31 -6.69
C ALA A 75 5.96 21.01 -5.34
N PHE A 76 6.55 20.32 -4.36
CA PHE A 76 7.00 20.92 -3.10
C PHE A 76 8.43 21.47 -3.17
N GLY A 77 9.07 21.51 -4.35
CA GLY A 77 10.45 21.97 -4.53
C GLY A 77 11.45 21.17 -3.73
N LEU A 78 11.23 19.87 -3.53
CA LEU A 78 12.03 18.92 -2.75
C LEU A 78 12.18 19.29 -1.26
N ARG A 79 11.29 20.12 -0.73
CA ARG A 79 11.31 20.52 0.68
C ARG A 79 10.71 19.40 1.53
N VAL A 80 11.57 18.66 2.25
CA VAL A 80 11.20 17.48 3.04
C VAL A 80 10.10 17.80 4.07
N VAL A 81 10.32 18.77 4.96
CA VAL A 81 9.37 19.09 6.04
C VAL A 81 7.97 19.46 5.52
N PRO A 82 7.81 20.33 4.50
CA PRO A 82 6.49 20.59 3.91
C PRO A 82 5.80 19.34 3.35
N VAL A 83 6.52 18.40 2.74
CA VAL A 83 5.97 17.12 2.27
C VAL A 83 5.48 16.28 3.44
N ILE A 84 6.27 16.14 4.50
CA ILE A 84 5.88 15.39 5.71
C ILE A 84 4.64 16.02 6.37
N VAL A 85 4.62 17.34 6.55
CA VAL A 85 3.45 18.06 7.09
C VAL A 85 2.22 17.82 6.21
N PHE A 86 2.36 17.88 4.88
CA PHE A 86 1.28 17.57 3.96
C PHE A 86 0.76 16.14 4.15
N GLN A 87 1.63 15.15 4.31
CA GLN A 87 1.25 13.74 4.52
C GLN A 87 0.48 13.56 5.83
N HIS A 88 0.91 14.20 6.92
CA HIS A 88 0.18 14.19 8.21
C HIS A 88 -1.18 14.89 8.12
N LEU A 89 -1.27 16.02 7.41
CA LEU A 89 -2.55 16.71 7.17
C LEU A 89 -3.49 15.86 6.30
N LEU A 90 -2.94 15.14 5.33
CA LEU A 90 -3.71 14.22 4.47
C LEU A 90 -4.29 13.06 5.30
N ASN A 91 -3.52 12.49 6.22
CA ASN A 91 -4.01 11.47 7.16
C ASN A 91 -5.11 12.02 8.08
N ALA A 92 -4.94 13.25 8.59
CA ALA A 92 -5.97 13.88 9.43
C ALA A 92 -7.27 14.12 8.65
N ALA A 93 -7.17 14.58 7.40
CA ALA A 93 -8.32 14.72 6.51
C ALA A 93 -8.99 13.38 6.19
N LEU A 94 -8.18 12.32 6.03
CA LEU A 94 -8.67 10.97 5.75
C LEU A 94 -9.47 10.40 6.92
N ALA A 95 -9.07 10.64 8.18
CA ALA A 95 -9.86 10.26 9.36
C ALA A 95 -11.27 10.89 9.35
N VAL A 96 -11.36 12.16 8.98
CA VAL A 96 -12.65 12.85 8.80
C VAL A 96 -13.45 12.26 7.63
N ALA A 97 -12.78 11.94 6.51
CA ALA A 97 -13.42 11.33 5.36
C ALA A 97 -13.98 9.93 5.68
N ILE A 98 -13.27 9.12 6.48
CA ILE A 98 -13.75 7.82 6.99
C ILE A 98 -15.01 8.02 7.82
N TYR A 99 -15.00 8.96 8.79
CA TYR A 99 -16.18 9.28 9.59
C TYR A 99 -17.37 9.63 8.70
N LEU A 100 -17.21 10.57 7.77
CA LEU A 100 -18.27 11.03 6.87
C LEU A 100 -18.82 9.90 5.99
N PHE A 101 -17.93 9.07 5.44
CA PHE A 101 -18.34 7.92 4.63
C PHE A 101 -19.17 6.95 5.45
N VAL A 102 -18.71 6.54 6.62
CA VAL A 102 -19.39 5.56 7.47
C VAL A 102 -20.70 6.11 8.01
N ALA A 103 -20.71 7.36 8.48
CA ALA A 103 -21.94 8.01 8.99
C ALA A 103 -23.03 8.06 7.93
N ARG A 104 -22.70 8.33 6.66
CA ARG A 104 -23.67 8.44 5.56
C ARG A 104 -24.01 7.11 4.90
N ARG A 105 -23.06 6.17 4.81
CA ARG A 105 -23.23 4.91 4.07
C ARG A 105 -23.75 3.78 4.96
N ILE A 106 -23.27 3.70 6.21
CA ILE A 106 -23.63 2.66 7.17
C ILE A 106 -24.72 3.17 8.14
N GLY A 107 -24.75 4.47 8.43
CA GLY A 107 -25.76 5.11 9.25
C GLY A 107 -25.64 4.84 10.76
N SER A 108 -24.47 4.37 11.23
CA SER A 108 -24.18 4.19 12.65
C SER A 108 -23.13 5.19 13.11
N ARG A 109 -23.52 6.07 14.06
CA ARG A 109 -22.58 7.03 14.67
C ARG A 109 -21.46 6.32 15.43
N PHE A 110 -21.80 5.23 16.14
CA PHE A 110 -20.79 4.44 16.86
C PHE A 110 -19.74 3.90 15.89
N VAL A 111 -20.14 3.23 14.81
CA VAL A 111 -19.22 2.70 13.80
C VAL A 111 -18.38 3.82 13.18
N ALA A 112 -19.00 4.97 12.87
CA ALA A 112 -18.31 6.10 12.26
C ALA A 112 -17.21 6.67 13.15
N LEU A 113 -17.53 6.92 14.43
CA LEU A 113 -16.55 7.41 15.41
C LEU A 113 -15.44 6.38 15.65
N THR A 114 -15.81 5.12 15.86
CA THR A 114 -14.85 4.05 16.14
C THR A 114 -13.89 3.85 14.97
N ALA A 115 -14.38 3.77 13.72
CA ALA A 115 -13.53 3.60 12.55
C ALA A 115 -12.54 4.76 12.38
N ALA A 116 -13.02 6.00 12.54
CA ALA A 116 -12.20 7.19 12.40
C ALA A 116 -11.13 7.30 13.52
N VAL A 117 -11.48 6.97 14.77
CA VAL A 117 -10.54 6.99 15.91
C VAL A 117 -9.50 5.89 15.75
N LEU A 118 -9.91 4.65 15.41
CA LEU A 118 -8.97 3.55 15.18
C LEU A 118 -7.96 3.90 14.08
N PHE A 119 -8.42 4.54 13.00
CA PHE A 119 -7.52 5.02 11.95
C PHE A 119 -6.58 6.13 12.46
N ALA A 120 -7.10 7.10 13.22
CA ALA A 120 -6.31 8.24 13.70
C ALA A 120 -5.17 7.85 14.66
N ILE A 121 -5.29 6.68 15.32
CA ILE A 121 -4.27 6.16 16.27
C ILE A 121 -3.46 4.99 15.69
N ASP A 122 -3.69 4.62 14.43
CA ASP A 122 -2.95 3.53 13.79
C ASP A 122 -1.47 3.89 13.63
N THR A 123 -0.63 3.27 14.43
CA THR A 123 0.78 3.67 14.55
C THR A 123 1.57 3.45 13.27
N PRO A 124 1.42 2.34 12.51
CA PRO A 124 2.07 2.20 11.21
C PRO A 124 1.69 3.32 10.22
N THR A 125 0.41 3.71 10.16
CA THR A 125 -0.04 4.82 9.31
C THR A 125 0.63 6.15 9.70
N LEU A 126 0.77 6.43 11.00
CA LEU A 126 1.47 7.63 11.50
C LEU A 126 2.97 7.56 11.18
N HIS A 127 3.60 6.38 11.36
CA HIS A 127 5.02 6.18 11.09
C HIS A 127 5.36 6.45 9.62
N TYR A 128 4.65 5.80 8.70
CA TYR A 128 4.92 5.97 7.27
C TYR A 128 4.49 7.33 6.72
N ALA A 129 3.60 8.07 7.42
CA ALA A 129 3.35 9.48 7.11
C ALA A 129 4.54 10.39 7.42
N ASN A 130 5.41 9.98 8.35
CA ASN A 130 6.65 10.70 8.71
C ASN A 130 7.83 10.38 7.79
N LYS A 131 7.65 9.58 6.75
CA LYS A 131 8.68 9.19 5.79
C LYS A 131 8.43 9.78 4.41
N ILE A 132 9.49 10.07 3.66
CA ILE A 132 9.40 10.42 2.23
C ILE A 132 9.07 9.14 1.44
N LEU A 133 7.80 8.76 1.49
CA LEU A 133 7.25 7.53 0.92
C LEU A 133 5.84 7.75 0.35
N THR A 134 5.38 6.82 -0.44
CA THR A 134 4.13 6.91 -1.21
C THR A 134 2.86 6.64 -0.40
N GLU A 135 2.98 6.08 0.80
CA GLU A 135 1.90 5.44 1.57
C GLU A 135 0.73 6.38 1.83
N SER A 136 0.97 7.57 2.38
CA SER A 136 -0.10 8.52 2.73
C SER A 136 -0.87 8.99 1.51
N LEU A 137 -0.16 9.36 0.43
CA LEU A 137 -0.80 9.81 -0.82
C LEU A 137 -1.61 8.67 -1.45
N PHE A 138 -1.02 7.48 -1.51
CA PHE A 138 -1.65 6.30 -2.09
C PHE A 138 -2.90 5.89 -1.30
N THR A 139 -2.81 5.81 0.03
CA THR A 139 -3.92 5.45 0.92
C THR A 139 -5.10 6.41 0.77
N ALA A 140 -4.84 7.72 0.75
CA ALA A 140 -5.88 8.71 0.58
C ALA A 140 -6.58 8.59 -0.78
N LEU A 141 -5.81 8.44 -1.85
CA LEU A 141 -6.37 8.30 -3.19
C LEU A 141 -7.12 6.97 -3.37
N LEU A 142 -6.58 5.86 -2.82
CA LEU A 142 -7.27 4.57 -2.81
C LEU A 142 -8.61 4.66 -2.09
N PHE A 143 -8.66 5.37 -0.96
CA PHE A 143 -9.92 5.58 -0.24
C PHE A 143 -10.92 6.41 -1.06
N VAL A 144 -10.47 7.43 -1.80
CA VAL A 144 -11.34 8.19 -2.72
C VAL A 144 -11.91 7.28 -3.80
N VAL A 145 -11.09 6.45 -4.45
CA VAL A 145 -11.55 5.47 -5.45
C VAL A 145 -12.56 4.51 -4.81
N PHE A 146 -12.24 3.96 -3.64
CA PHE A 146 -13.13 3.09 -2.89
C PHE A 146 -14.50 3.74 -2.63
N VAL A 147 -14.54 4.99 -2.19
CA VAL A 147 -15.78 5.74 -1.91
C VAL A 147 -16.61 5.94 -3.20
N LEU A 148 -15.97 6.33 -4.30
CA LEU A 148 -16.67 6.53 -5.59
C LEU A 148 -17.31 5.21 -6.07
N VAL A 149 -16.60 4.10 -5.95
CA VAL A 149 -17.06 2.76 -6.31
C VAL A 149 -18.19 2.30 -5.35
N ALA A 150 -18.03 2.47 -4.03
CA ALA A 150 -19.00 2.10 -3.02
C ALA A 150 -20.35 2.81 -3.19
N TYR A 151 -20.34 4.04 -3.68
CA TYR A 151 -21.54 4.80 -4.02
C TYR A 151 -22.03 4.58 -5.46
N ASN A 152 -21.29 3.83 -6.26
CA ASN A 152 -21.53 3.67 -7.70
C ASN A 152 -21.70 5.02 -8.42
N ARG A 153 -20.85 6.00 -8.07
CA ARG A 153 -20.92 7.37 -8.58
C ARG A 153 -19.61 7.76 -9.25
N LYS A 154 -19.74 8.51 -10.35
CA LYS A 154 -18.58 9.03 -11.11
C LYS A 154 -17.55 7.94 -11.43
N LEU A 155 -18.01 6.75 -11.82
CA LEU A 155 -17.14 5.61 -12.14
C LEU A 155 -16.06 5.92 -13.20
N PRO A 156 -16.32 6.75 -14.24
CA PRO A 156 -15.25 7.20 -15.13
C PRO A 156 -14.11 7.93 -14.40
N LEU A 157 -14.44 8.81 -13.43
CA LEU A 157 -13.44 9.46 -12.59
C LEU A 157 -12.71 8.45 -11.70
N ALA A 158 -13.43 7.47 -11.13
CA ALA A 158 -12.79 6.39 -10.36
C ALA A 158 -11.78 5.61 -11.23
N GLY A 159 -12.08 5.40 -12.53
CA GLY A 159 -11.15 4.81 -13.49
C GLY A 159 -9.88 5.65 -13.65
N VAL A 160 -10.00 6.95 -13.95
CA VAL A 160 -8.83 7.85 -14.07
C VAL A 160 -7.99 7.81 -12.78
N LEU A 161 -8.64 7.93 -11.60
CA LEU A 161 -7.93 7.90 -10.32
C LEU A 161 -7.27 6.53 -10.03
N THR A 162 -7.84 5.41 -10.52
CA THR A 162 -7.18 4.11 -10.46
C THR A 162 -5.91 4.11 -11.32
N GLY A 163 -5.93 4.71 -12.51
CA GLY A 163 -4.72 4.91 -13.32
C GLY A 163 -3.66 5.76 -12.61
N VAL A 164 -4.07 6.82 -11.90
CA VAL A 164 -3.16 7.63 -11.08
C VAL A 164 -2.58 6.81 -9.93
N LEU A 165 -3.37 5.94 -9.27
CA LEU A 165 -2.86 5.02 -8.24
C LEU A 165 -1.71 4.16 -8.76
N VAL A 166 -1.83 3.62 -9.98
CA VAL A 166 -0.76 2.82 -10.61
C VAL A 166 0.50 3.66 -10.80
N LEU A 167 0.36 4.95 -11.18
CA LEU A 167 1.50 5.85 -11.33
C LEU A 167 2.08 6.34 -10.00
N ILE A 168 1.42 6.11 -8.86
CA ILE A 168 1.98 6.33 -7.52
C ILE A 168 2.67 5.07 -7.02
N ARG A 169 2.00 3.91 -7.14
CA ARG A 169 2.54 2.58 -6.76
C ARG A 169 2.13 1.52 -7.78
N PRO A 170 3.09 0.90 -8.47
CA PRO A 170 2.83 -0.13 -9.48
C PRO A 170 1.98 -1.30 -8.99
N VAL A 171 1.99 -1.59 -7.69
CA VAL A 171 1.17 -2.65 -7.09
C VAL A 171 -0.33 -2.53 -7.39
N ALA A 172 -0.81 -1.34 -7.77
CA ALA A 172 -2.22 -1.12 -8.15
C ALA A 172 -2.56 -1.57 -9.58
N ILE A 173 -1.57 -2.06 -10.37
CA ILE A 173 -1.73 -2.33 -11.82
C ILE A 173 -2.91 -3.24 -12.15
N VAL A 174 -3.21 -4.23 -11.33
CA VAL A 174 -4.35 -5.15 -11.55
C VAL A 174 -5.56 -4.86 -10.65
N TYR A 175 -5.49 -3.82 -9.80
CA TYR A 175 -6.60 -3.46 -8.91
C TYR A 175 -7.88 -3.09 -9.67
N PHE A 176 -7.75 -2.55 -10.90
CA PHE A 176 -8.91 -2.25 -11.74
C PHE A 176 -9.76 -3.49 -12.06
N ILE A 177 -9.14 -4.68 -12.13
CA ILE A 177 -9.84 -5.96 -12.34
C ILE A 177 -10.70 -6.27 -11.12
N VAL A 178 -10.15 -6.11 -9.90
CA VAL A 178 -10.88 -6.32 -8.65
C VAL A 178 -12.12 -5.43 -8.58
N VAL A 179 -11.96 -4.15 -8.90
CA VAL A 179 -13.08 -3.21 -8.95
C VAL A 179 -14.09 -3.57 -10.04
N ALA A 180 -13.61 -3.91 -11.25
CA ALA A 180 -14.48 -4.30 -12.35
C ALA A 180 -15.32 -5.56 -12.03
N LEU A 181 -14.71 -6.56 -11.38
CA LEU A 181 -15.42 -7.74 -10.88
C LEU A 181 -16.48 -7.38 -9.83
N CYS A 182 -16.14 -6.53 -8.86
CA CYS A 182 -17.10 -6.03 -7.88
C CYS A 182 -18.27 -5.30 -8.55
N LEU A 183 -17.99 -4.43 -9.52
CA LEU A 183 -19.04 -3.71 -10.28
C LEU A 183 -19.90 -4.68 -11.11
N GLY A 184 -19.31 -5.71 -11.72
CA GLY A 184 -20.02 -6.74 -12.47
C GLY A 184 -20.96 -7.56 -11.58
N LEU A 185 -20.47 -8.02 -10.42
CA LEU A 185 -21.27 -8.73 -9.42
C LEU A 185 -22.41 -7.85 -8.86
N ASN A 186 -22.23 -6.53 -8.84
CA ASN A 186 -23.24 -5.54 -8.46
C ASN A 186 -24.17 -5.14 -9.65
N ARG A 187 -24.07 -5.85 -10.77
CA ARG A 187 -24.92 -5.66 -11.96
C ARG A 187 -24.85 -4.24 -12.54
N VAL A 188 -23.71 -3.58 -12.43
CA VAL A 188 -23.46 -2.30 -13.11
C VAL A 188 -23.43 -2.54 -14.62
N ARG A 189 -23.96 -1.58 -15.40
CA ARG A 189 -24.01 -1.70 -16.87
C ARG A 189 -22.63 -1.93 -17.46
N ALA A 190 -22.50 -2.92 -18.34
CA ALA A 190 -21.23 -3.32 -18.96
C ALA A 190 -20.49 -2.15 -19.62
N ARG A 191 -21.20 -1.23 -20.29
CA ARG A 191 -20.59 -0.02 -20.89
C ARG A 191 -19.94 0.89 -19.85
N THR A 192 -20.49 0.98 -18.64
CA THR A 192 -19.91 1.80 -17.56
C THR A 192 -18.66 1.13 -16.99
N ILE A 193 -18.67 -0.20 -16.86
CA ILE A 193 -17.50 -0.98 -16.46
C ILE A 193 -16.40 -0.87 -17.52
N ALA A 194 -16.73 -0.97 -18.80
CA ALA A 194 -15.80 -0.80 -19.90
C ALA A 194 -15.17 0.61 -19.90
N ALA A 195 -15.97 1.65 -19.68
CA ALA A 195 -15.46 3.02 -19.55
C ALA A 195 -14.53 3.18 -18.33
N TYR A 196 -14.87 2.57 -17.18
CA TYR A 196 -14.00 2.53 -16.01
C TYR A 196 -12.66 1.88 -16.32
N ILE A 197 -12.67 0.68 -16.93
CA ILE A 197 -11.45 -0.06 -17.31
C ILE A 197 -10.60 0.75 -18.30
N ALA A 198 -11.21 1.26 -19.37
CA ALA A 198 -10.50 2.02 -20.38
C ALA A 198 -9.77 3.22 -19.77
N LEU A 199 -10.47 3.99 -18.90
CA LEU A 199 -9.88 5.14 -18.23
C LEU A 199 -8.83 4.78 -17.17
N ALA A 200 -8.97 3.62 -16.52
CA ALA A 200 -7.97 3.11 -15.57
C ALA A 200 -6.64 2.74 -16.28
N LEU A 201 -6.71 2.35 -17.54
CA LEU A 201 -5.55 1.91 -18.32
C LEU A 201 -4.85 3.04 -19.08
N VAL A 202 -5.52 4.16 -19.39
CA VAL A 202 -4.94 5.25 -20.22
C VAL A 202 -3.58 5.72 -19.70
N LEU A 203 -3.49 6.08 -18.41
CA LEU A 203 -2.27 6.61 -17.83
C LEU A 203 -1.17 5.53 -17.68
N PRO A 204 -1.46 4.32 -17.16
CA PRO A 204 -0.49 3.24 -17.13
C PRO A 204 0.06 2.87 -18.51
N LEU A 205 -0.82 2.70 -19.51
CA LEU A 205 -0.38 2.38 -20.89
C LEU A 205 0.50 3.49 -21.49
N GLY A 206 0.15 4.76 -21.26
CA GLY A 206 1.00 5.88 -21.66
C GLY A 206 2.40 5.84 -21.04
N TRP A 207 2.48 5.43 -19.77
CA TRP A 207 3.76 5.28 -19.08
C TRP A 207 4.55 4.05 -19.58
N GLU A 208 3.88 2.92 -19.81
CA GLU A 208 4.51 1.72 -20.39
C GLU A 208 5.02 1.96 -21.81
N LEU A 209 4.28 2.73 -22.62
CA LEU A 209 4.73 3.15 -23.96
C LEU A 209 5.97 4.05 -23.89
N ARG A 210 6.03 4.96 -22.91
CA ARG A 210 7.24 5.78 -22.65
C ARG A 210 8.43 4.88 -22.31
N ASN A 211 8.25 3.90 -21.43
CA ASN A 211 9.32 2.98 -21.04
C ASN A 211 9.76 2.11 -22.23
N LEU A 212 8.80 1.59 -23.00
CA LEU A 212 9.09 0.86 -24.24
C LEU A 212 9.91 1.70 -25.24
N HIS A 213 9.56 2.98 -25.42
CA HIS A 213 10.27 3.86 -26.35
C HIS A 213 11.73 4.07 -25.92
N HIS A 214 12.00 4.22 -24.62
CA HIS A 214 13.35 4.53 -24.13
C HIS A 214 14.22 3.29 -23.88
N THR A 215 13.63 2.15 -23.54
CA THR A 215 14.38 0.96 -23.08
C THR A 215 14.13 -0.29 -23.93
N GLY A 216 13.17 -0.25 -24.84
CA GLY A 216 12.74 -1.42 -25.60
C GLY A 216 11.91 -2.42 -24.79
N VAL A 217 11.57 -2.12 -23.52
CA VAL A 217 10.81 -3.00 -22.63
C VAL A 217 9.47 -2.38 -22.26
N PHE A 218 8.37 -3.10 -22.54
CA PHE A 218 7.03 -2.71 -22.17
C PHE A 218 6.79 -3.08 -20.70
N THR A 219 6.93 -2.14 -19.81
CA THR A 219 6.78 -2.33 -18.36
C THR A 219 6.30 -1.05 -17.67
N ILE A 220 5.47 -1.19 -16.64
CA ILE A 220 5.07 -0.07 -15.79
C ILE A 220 6.20 0.37 -14.86
N SER A 221 7.00 -0.59 -14.39
CA SER A 221 8.10 -0.39 -13.45
C SER A 221 9.06 -1.57 -13.48
N SER A 222 10.35 -1.31 -13.36
CA SER A 222 11.39 -2.34 -13.26
C SER A 222 11.51 -2.94 -11.86
N ILE A 223 10.93 -2.32 -10.83
CA ILE A 223 10.96 -2.85 -9.46
C ILE A 223 10.39 -4.26 -9.34
N GLY A 224 9.45 -4.63 -10.24
CA GLY A 224 8.81 -5.94 -10.21
C GLY A 224 9.78 -7.10 -10.40
N GLY A 225 10.72 -6.99 -11.36
CA GLY A 225 11.72 -8.03 -11.60
C GLY A 225 12.73 -8.14 -10.46
N THR A 226 13.18 -7.01 -9.95
CA THR A 226 14.04 -6.97 -8.76
C THR A 226 13.36 -7.64 -7.57
N ASN A 227 12.12 -7.27 -7.26
CA ASN A 227 11.39 -7.90 -6.14
C ASN A 227 11.15 -9.40 -6.37
N MET A 228 10.92 -9.82 -7.62
CA MET A 228 10.76 -11.24 -7.94
C MET A 228 12.04 -12.03 -7.69
N LEU A 229 13.22 -11.48 -8.00
CA LEU A 229 14.51 -12.12 -7.77
C LEU A 229 14.89 -12.03 -6.28
N SER A 230 15.05 -10.79 -5.77
CA SER A 230 15.67 -10.49 -4.47
C SER A 230 14.82 -10.88 -3.27
N TYR A 231 13.49 -10.90 -3.41
CA TYR A 231 12.62 -11.23 -2.29
C TYR A 231 11.86 -12.54 -2.47
N ARG A 232 11.39 -12.85 -3.68
CA ARG A 232 10.56 -14.04 -3.88
C ARG A 232 11.37 -15.27 -4.23
N ALA A 233 12.33 -15.17 -5.16
CA ALA A 233 13.19 -16.30 -5.48
C ALA A 233 14.21 -16.56 -4.36
N ALA A 234 14.95 -15.55 -3.93
CA ALA A 234 15.87 -15.66 -2.79
C ALA A 234 15.15 -16.09 -1.52
N GLY A 235 13.98 -15.51 -1.21
CA GLY A 235 13.19 -15.91 -0.04
C GLY A 235 12.65 -17.33 -0.11
N ALA A 236 12.43 -17.89 -1.31
CA ALA A 236 12.07 -19.31 -1.44
C ALA A 236 13.25 -20.22 -1.16
N LEU A 237 14.47 -19.84 -1.54
CA LEU A 237 15.69 -20.55 -1.19
C LEU A 237 15.95 -20.45 0.31
N ALA A 238 15.94 -19.25 0.87
CA ALA A 238 16.17 -19.00 2.29
C ALA A 238 15.17 -19.73 3.23
N ILE A 239 13.97 -20.07 2.77
CA ILE A 239 12.99 -20.79 3.59
C ILE A 239 13.27 -22.32 3.63
N GLU A 240 14.10 -22.83 2.71
CA GLU A 240 14.55 -24.21 2.70
C GLU A 240 15.72 -24.43 3.66
N ASP A 241 16.42 -23.37 4.05
CA ASP A 241 17.49 -23.43 5.04
C ASP A 241 16.90 -23.42 6.45
N ASP A 242 17.47 -24.23 7.35
CA ASP A 242 17.02 -24.37 8.75
C ASP A 242 17.53 -23.20 9.65
N GLY A 243 18.01 -22.11 9.06
CA GLY A 243 18.67 -20.98 9.74
C GLY A 243 17.74 -19.82 10.14
N ASN A 244 18.30 -18.63 10.12
CA ASN A 244 17.58 -17.38 10.37
C ASN A 244 17.12 -16.79 9.04
N PHE A 245 15.82 -16.86 8.75
CA PHE A 245 15.25 -16.41 7.48
C PHE A 245 15.72 -15.02 7.04
N ASP A 246 15.83 -14.07 7.94
CA ASP A 246 16.21 -12.69 7.58
C ASP A 246 17.69 -12.59 7.18
N ALA A 247 18.59 -13.38 7.79
CA ALA A 247 19.98 -13.49 7.42
C ALA A 247 20.16 -14.31 6.13
N ASP A 248 19.47 -15.46 6.07
CA ASP A 248 19.52 -16.36 4.91
C ASP A 248 18.97 -15.67 3.65
N LEU A 249 17.91 -14.83 3.80
CA LEU A 249 17.38 -14.02 2.69
C LEU A 249 18.44 -13.06 2.12
N VAL A 250 19.24 -12.42 2.96
CA VAL A 250 20.29 -11.48 2.52
C VAL A 250 21.39 -12.22 1.77
N ASP A 251 21.80 -13.39 2.25
CA ASP A 251 22.86 -14.18 1.62
C ASP A 251 22.37 -14.79 0.29
N GLU A 252 21.16 -15.34 0.27
CA GLU A 252 20.54 -15.88 -0.95
C GLU A 252 20.27 -14.81 -2.00
N ASP A 253 19.82 -13.60 -1.58
CA ASP A 253 19.64 -12.46 -2.49
C ASP A 253 20.96 -12.10 -3.16
N LYS A 254 22.03 -11.94 -2.38
CA LYS A 254 23.35 -11.56 -2.91
C LYS A 254 23.87 -12.60 -3.92
N GLY A 255 23.85 -13.88 -3.55
CA GLY A 255 24.28 -14.95 -4.43
C GLY A 255 23.47 -15.02 -5.72
N LEU A 256 22.14 -14.95 -5.59
CA LEU A 256 21.23 -15.05 -6.73
C LEU A 256 21.34 -13.83 -7.68
N VAL A 257 21.60 -12.63 -7.15
CA VAL A 257 21.82 -11.43 -7.98
C VAL A 257 23.16 -11.53 -8.70
N GLU A 258 24.24 -11.97 -8.05
CA GLU A 258 25.55 -12.19 -8.68
C GLU A 258 25.46 -13.23 -9.82
N ASP A 259 24.77 -14.36 -9.60
CA ASP A 259 24.55 -15.39 -10.62
C ASP A 259 23.71 -14.86 -11.78
N ALA A 260 22.67 -14.09 -11.49
CA ALA A 260 21.81 -13.52 -12.50
C ALA A 260 22.55 -12.49 -13.38
N ASP A 261 23.38 -11.65 -12.79
CA ASP A 261 24.17 -10.67 -13.51
C ASP A 261 25.22 -11.38 -14.38
N ALA A 262 25.87 -12.44 -13.88
CA ALA A 262 26.78 -13.27 -14.68
C ALA A 262 26.08 -13.94 -15.88
N GLU A 263 24.86 -14.47 -15.68
CA GLU A 263 24.04 -15.04 -16.79
C GLU A 263 23.69 -13.97 -17.83
N ILE A 264 23.33 -12.75 -17.40
CA ILE A 264 23.03 -11.62 -18.29
C ILE A 264 24.26 -11.22 -19.08
N GLN A 265 25.40 -11.07 -18.44
CA GLN A 265 26.68 -10.72 -19.07
C GLN A 265 27.07 -11.73 -20.13
N ALA A 266 26.97 -13.03 -19.80
CA ALA A 266 27.26 -14.10 -20.76
C ALA A 266 26.27 -14.12 -21.95
N THR A 267 24.97 -13.89 -21.68
CA THR A 267 23.92 -13.94 -22.72
C THR A 267 24.01 -12.77 -23.68
N LEU A 268 24.32 -11.57 -23.17
CA LEU A 268 24.37 -10.33 -23.97
C LEU A 268 25.76 -9.96 -24.45
N HIS A 269 26.79 -10.73 -24.05
CA HIS A 269 28.22 -10.45 -24.34
C HIS A 269 28.64 -9.05 -23.90
N ILE A 270 28.23 -8.62 -22.71
CA ILE A 270 28.57 -7.34 -22.08
C ILE A 270 29.51 -7.55 -20.90
N GLN A 271 30.23 -6.49 -20.51
CA GLN A 271 31.17 -6.56 -19.39
C GLN A 271 30.51 -6.41 -18.03
N ASP A 272 29.46 -5.57 -17.94
CA ASP A 272 28.76 -5.29 -16.71
C ASP A 272 27.24 -5.22 -16.94
N ALA A 273 26.47 -5.95 -16.11
CA ALA A 273 25.01 -5.92 -16.16
C ALA A 273 24.44 -4.59 -15.62
N GLU A 274 25.21 -3.86 -14.80
CA GLU A 274 24.81 -2.54 -14.29
C GLU A 274 24.76 -1.46 -15.37
N ASP A 275 25.44 -1.65 -16.49
CA ASP A 275 25.38 -0.76 -17.66
C ASP A 275 24.05 -0.83 -18.41
N LEU A 276 23.22 -1.85 -18.15
CA LEU A 276 21.92 -2.00 -18.77
C LEU A 276 20.88 -1.09 -18.11
N PRO A 277 19.90 -0.58 -18.89
CA PRO A 277 18.72 0.03 -18.30
C PRO A 277 18.03 -0.92 -17.32
N ASP A 278 17.61 -0.42 -16.16
CA ASP A 278 16.92 -1.22 -15.12
C ASP A 278 15.76 -2.06 -15.66
N ALA A 279 15.01 -1.54 -16.64
CA ALA A 279 13.92 -2.27 -17.27
C ALA A 279 14.40 -3.54 -17.99
N VAL A 280 15.56 -3.48 -18.62
CA VAL A 280 16.15 -4.63 -19.32
C VAL A 280 16.62 -5.67 -18.31
N ARG A 281 17.42 -5.24 -17.32
CA ARG A 281 17.91 -6.10 -16.24
C ARG A 281 16.76 -6.78 -15.50
N SER A 282 15.74 -6.02 -15.11
CA SER A 282 14.53 -6.51 -14.45
C SER A 282 13.77 -7.57 -15.25
N LYS A 283 13.75 -7.47 -16.57
CA LYS A 283 13.16 -8.51 -17.43
C LYS A 283 13.89 -9.86 -17.27
N TYR A 284 15.21 -9.85 -17.28
CA TYR A 284 16.02 -11.07 -17.06
C TYR A 284 15.86 -11.59 -15.63
N TYR A 285 15.91 -10.71 -14.64
CA TYR A 285 15.65 -11.05 -13.22
C TYR A 285 14.30 -11.76 -13.05
N SER A 286 13.25 -11.26 -13.68
CA SER A 286 11.94 -11.93 -13.66
C SER A 286 11.99 -13.33 -14.27
N GLN A 287 12.72 -13.55 -15.37
CA GLN A 287 12.82 -14.87 -16.01
C GLN A 287 13.58 -15.86 -15.12
N ILE A 288 14.69 -15.43 -14.53
CA ILE A 288 15.50 -16.23 -13.61
C ILE A 288 14.69 -16.56 -12.34
N ALA A 289 14.06 -15.56 -11.74
CA ALA A 289 13.21 -15.75 -10.56
C ALA A 289 12.08 -16.76 -10.81
N TRP A 290 11.41 -16.68 -11.97
CA TRP A 290 10.38 -17.66 -12.32
C TRP A 290 10.93 -19.07 -12.50
N ARG A 291 12.18 -19.22 -12.99
CA ARG A 291 12.87 -20.49 -13.09
C ARG A 291 13.08 -21.10 -11.69
N VAL A 292 13.62 -20.32 -10.77
CA VAL A 292 13.85 -20.73 -9.37
C VAL A 292 12.54 -21.11 -8.69
N LEU A 293 11.53 -20.25 -8.73
CA LEU A 293 10.24 -20.50 -8.07
C LEU A 293 9.53 -21.75 -8.61
N ARG A 294 9.69 -22.09 -9.90
CA ARG A 294 9.16 -23.33 -10.48
C ARG A 294 9.92 -24.58 -10.02
N GLN A 295 11.20 -24.45 -9.72
CA GLN A 295 12.01 -25.53 -9.16
C GLN A 295 11.73 -25.79 -7.68
N HIS A 296 11.33 -24.72 -6.94
CA HIS A 296 11.05 -24.75 -5.50
C HIS A 296 9.59 -24.41 -5.15
N PRO A 297 8.57 -25.13 -5.69
CA PRO A 297 7.16 -24.72 -5.55
C PRO A 297 6.63 -24.81 -4.13
N ARG A 298 7.18 -25.73 -3.30
CA ARG A 298 6.80 -25.84 -1.88
C ARG A 298 7.33 -24.67 -1.07
N ALA A 299 8.57 -24.28 -1.27
CA ALA A 299 9.20 -23.14 -0.62
C ALA A 299 8.49 -21.84 -1.02
N ALA A 300 8.18 -21.65 -2.29
CA ALA A 300 7.40 -20.51 -2.77
C ALA A 300 6.01 -20.41 -2.11
N ALA A 301 5.33 -21.54 -1.90
CA ALA A 301 4.05 -21.58 -1.19
C ALA A 301 4.22 -21.26 0.31
N MET A 302 5.24 -21.80 0.97
CA MET A 302 5.57 -21.51 2.37
C MET A 302 5.95 -20.04 2.56
N LEU A 303 6.75 -19.47 1.66
CA LEU A 303 7.10 -18.05 1.66
C LEU A 303 5.86 -17.17 1.54
N THR A 304 4.94 -17.51 0.61
CA THR A 304 3.67 -16.79 0.46
C THR A 304 2.82 -16.86 1.72
N LEU A 305 2.73 -18.02 2.35
CA LEU A 305 2.01 -18.17 3.63
C LEU A 305 2.66 -17.36 4.75
N ARG A 306 4.00 -17.42 4.87
CA ARG A 306 4.75 -16.58 5.81
C ARG A 306 4.47 -15.10 5.57
N GLY A 307 4.61 -14.63 4.33
CA GLY A 307 4.34 -13.24 3.98
C GLY A 307 2.90 -12.80 4.26
N LEU A 308 1.94 -13.70 4.04
CA LEU A 308 0.54 -13.47 4.41
C LEU A 308 0.38 -13.28 5.92
N LEU A 309 0.98 -14.13 6.73
CA LEU A 309 0.93 -14.02 8.19
C LEU A 309 1.62 -12.75 8.69
N VAL A 310 2.75 -12.38 8.10
CA VAL A 310 3.42 -11.10 8.38
C VAL A 310 2.50 -9.92 8.05
N ASN A 311 1.90 -9.88 6.87
CA ASN A 311 0.98 -8.81 6.48
C ASN A 311 -0.27 -8.72 7.39
N LEU A 312 -0.73 -9.84 7.94
CA LEU A 312 -1.91 -9.88 8.81
C LEU A 312 -1.59 -9.53 10.26
N PHE A 313 -0.45 -9.96 10.79
CA PHE A 313 -0.22 -9.98 12.24
C PHE A 313 1.03 -9.26 12.70
N ASP A 314 2.05 -9.12 11.85
CA ASP A 314 3.29 -8.44 12.21
C ASP A 314 3.11 -6.91 12.10
N SER A 315 3.55 -6.19 13.10
CA SER A 315 3.52 -4.72 13.15
C SER A 315 4.92 -4.12 13.29
N ARG A 316 5.97 -4.90 13.00
CA ARG A 316 7.34 -4.39 12.96
C ARG A 316 7.47 -3.31 11.90
N TRP A 317 8.26 -2.29 12.21
CA TRP A 317 8.79 -1.32 11.24
C TRP A 317 10.21 -0.94 11.64
N GLU A 318 11.00 -0.56 10.69
CA GLU A 318 12.34 -0.02 10.93
C GLU A 318 12.26 1.24 11.79
N GLY A 319 13.09 1.32 12.84
CA GLY A 319 13.16 2.48 13.73
C GLY A 319 12.18 2.44 14.92
N LEU A 320 11.44 1.33 15.14
CA LEU A 320 10.62 1.18 16.34
C LEU A 320 11.45 1.41 17.63
N GLU A 321 12.69 0.96 17.64
CA GLU A 321 13.62 1.13 18.76
C GLU A 321 13.98 2.59 19.01
N VAL A 322 14.06 3.40 17.95
CA VAL A 322 14.38 4.83 18.04
C VAL A 322 13.20 5.63 18.59
N VAL A 323 11.97 5.21 18.24
CA VAL A 323 10.74 5.93 18.63
C VAL A 323 10.21 5.48 20.00
N SER A 324 10.57 4.28 20.46
CA SER A 324 10.01 3.72 21.70
C SER A 324 10.90 3.99 22.91
N ARG A 325 10.31 4.55 23.97
CA ARG A 325 10.93 4.62 25.33
C ARG A 325 10.82 3.32 26.11
N PHE A 326 10.00 2.39 25.63
CA PHE A 326 9.83 1.06 26.21
C PHE A 326 10.65 0.04 25.39
N PRO A 327 10.96 -1.12 25.96
CA PRO A 327 11.59 -2.20 25.21
C PRO A 327 10.83 -2.49 23.92
N ALA A 328 11.50 -2.44 22.79
CA ALA A 328 10.90 -2.59 21.46
C ALA A 328 10.05 -3.86 21.35
N THR A 329 10.48 -4.96 21.98
CA THR A 329 9.75 -6.24 22.03
C THR A 329 8.38 -6.15 22.71
N ILE A 330 8.24 -5.32 23.76
CA ILE A 330 6.95 -5.14 24.47
C ILE A 330 6.00 -4.33 23.59
N VAL A 331 6.51 -3.24 23.00
CA VAL A 331 5.72 -2.40 22.10
C VAL A 331 5.28 -3.21 20.89
N GLN A 332 6.18 -3.95 20.29
CA GLN A 332 5.91 -4.84 19.16
C GLN A 332 4.76 -5.81 19.47
N ARG A 333 4.88 -6.58 20.56
CA ARG A 333 3.83 -7.53 20.95
C ARG A 333 2.48 -6.86 21.21
N GLY A 334 2.49 -5.66 21.76
CA GLY A 334 1.28 -4.85 21.95
C GLY A 334 0.62 -4.47 20.62
N LEU A 335 1.42 -4.05 19.64
CA LEU A 335 0.96 -3.69 18.31
C LEU A 335 0.48 -4.92 17.52
N ASP A 336 1.17 -6.06 17.64
CA ASP A 336 0.75 -7.32 17.01
C ASP A 336 -0.59 -7.79 17.56
N ALA A 337 -0.75 -7.75 18.90
CA ALA A 337 -2.02 -8.08 19.54
C ALA A 337 -3.14 -7.14 19.11
N PHE A 338 -2.88 -5.81 19.04
CA PHE A 338 -3.84 -4.85 18.53
C PHE A 338 -4.25 -5.16 17.10
N THR A 339 -3.28 -5.45 16.23
CA THR A 339 -3.52 -5.79 14.83
C THR A 339 -4.35 -7.07 14.69
N ALA A 340 -4.02 -8.12 15.45
CA ALA A 340 -4.79 -9.35 15.46
C ALA A 340 -6.25 -9.14 15.90
N ILE A 341 -6.46 -8.32 16.94
CA ILE A 341 -7.80 -7.94 17.42
C ILE A 341 -8.56 -7.17 16.33
N VAL A 342 -7.92 -6.23 15.65
CA VAL A 342 -8.52 -5.47 14.54
C VAL A 342 -8.96 -6.42 13.41
N PHE A 343 -8.12 -7.37 13.01
CA PHE A 343 -8.48 -8.36 11.98
C PHE A 343 -9.62 -9.28 12.41
N ALA A 344 -9.64 -9.73 13.67
CA ALA A 344 -10.72 -10.53 14.22
C ALA A 344 -12.06 -9.78 14.16
N PHE A 345 -12.08 -8.52 14.62
CA PHE A 345 -13.29 -7.70 14.51
C PHE A 345 -13.63 -7.36 13.05
N ALA A 346 -12.65 -7.16 12.18
CA ALA A 346 -12.89 -6.92 10.77
C ALA A 346 -13.58 -8.11 10.08
N ALA A 347 -13.20 -9.35 10.42
CA ALA A 347 -13.86 -10.56 9.94
C ALA A 347 -15.33 -10.64 10.39
N ILE A 348 -15.59 -10.37 11.69
CA ILE A 348 -16.96 -10.30 12.23
C ILE A 348 -17.76 -9.19 11.52
N GLY A 349 -17.16 -8.03 11.30
CA GLY A 349 -17.80 -6.90 10.66
C GLY A 349 -18.07 -7.14 9.17
N ALA A 350 -17.17 -7.77 8.46
CA ALA A 350 -17.37 -8.18 7.07
C ALA A 350 -18.56 -9.16 6.94
N ALA A 351 -18.64 -10.15 7.84
CA ALA A 351 -19.77 -11.09 7.90
C ALA A 351 -21.10 -10.39 8.23
N ALA A 352 -21.09 -9.42 9.14
CA ALA A 352 -22.28 -8.62 9.47
C ALA A 352 -22.71 -7.72 8.30
N LEU A 353 -21.75 -7.07 7.64
CA LEU A 353 -22.01 -6.24 6.46
C LEU A 353 -22.48 -7.09 5.29
N TRP A 354 -22.00 -8.31 5.10
CA TRP A 354 -22.46 -9.22 4.04
C TRP A 354 -23.98 -9.45 4.08
N ARG A 355 -24.55 -9.51 5.29
CA ARG A 355 -25.99 -9.68 5.48
C ARG A 355 -26.80 -8.39 5.28
N ARG A 356 -26.16 -7.21 5.46
CA ARG A 356 -26.82 -5.90 5.44
C ARG A 356 -26.60 -5.15 4.13
N ASP A 357 -25.39 -5.17 3.62
CA ASP A 357 -24.91 -4.48 2.42
C ASP A 357 -23.82 -5.31 1.76
N ARG A 358 -24.27 -6.34 1.03
CA ARG A 358 -23.36 -7.29 0.36
C ARG A 358 -22.36 -6.59 -0.57
N ASN A 359 -22.80 -5.52 -1.24
CA ASN A 359 -21.96 -4.82 -2.20
C ASN A 359 -20.80 -4.11 -1.52
N LEU A 360 -21.07 -3.46 -0.39
CA LEU A 360 -20.02 -2.82 0.42
C LEU A 360 -19.11 -3.86 1.05
N ALA A 361 -19.66 -4.96 1.58
CA ALA A 361 -18.86 -6.05 2.16
C ALA A 361 -17.92 -6.67 1.13
N LEU A 362 -18.42 -6.96 -0.08
CA LEU A 362 -17.64 -7.50 -1.18
C LEU A 362 -16.49 -6.56 -1.55
N LEU A 363 -16.77 -5.26 -1.73
CA LEU A 363 -15.75 -4.28 -2.09
C LEU A 363 -14.70 -4.13 -0.99
N LEU A 364 -15.11 -4.09 0.29
CA LEU A 364 -14.18 -4.05 1.44
C LEU A 364 -13.25 -5.28 1.46
N VAL A 365 -13.83 -6.48 1.43
CA VAL A 365 -13.06 -7.72 1.49
C VAL A 365 -12.16 -7.87 0.27
N ALA A 366 -12.65 -7.56 -0.93
CA ALA A 366 -11.86 -7.64 -2.14
C ALA A 366 -10.69 -6.64 -2.15
N THR A 367 -10.91 -5.40 -1.67
CA THR A 367 -9.84 -4.40 -1.59
C THR A 367 -8.78 -4.80 -0.56
N ILE A 368 -9.18 -5.18 0.66
CA ILE A 368 -8.24 -5.64 1.71
C ILE A 368 -7.50 -6.88 1.23
N GLY A 369 -8.24 -7.88 0.72
CA GLY A 369 -7.66 -9.14 0.24
C GLY A 369 -6.66 -8.93 -0.88
N TYR A 370 -6.96 -8.05 -1.85
CA TYR A 370 -6.04 -7.74 -2.94
C TYR A 370 -4.68 -7.25 -2.43
N TYR A 371 -4.66 -6.19 -1.60
CA TYR A 371 -3.41 -5.60 -1.13
C TYR A 371 -2.64 -6.50 -0.16
N VAL A 372 -3.34 -7.27 0.67
CA VAL A 372 -2.70 -8.24 1.58
C VAL A 372 -2.08 -9.40 0.79
N LEU A 373 -2.76 -9.90 -0.24
CA LEU A 373 -2.28 -11.04 -1.03
C LEU A 373 -1.17 -10.66 -2.02
N ILE A 374 -1.27 -9.51 -2.69
CA ILE A 374 -0.28 -9.12 -3.71
C ILE A 374 1.11 -8.87 -3.11
N SER A 375 1.16 -8.45 -1.84
CA SER A 375 2.40 -8.20 -1.08
C SER A 375 2.78 -9.36 -0.15
N ALA A 376 2.16 -10.54 -0.30
CA ALA A 376 2.50 -11.72 0.49
C ALA A 376 3.70 -12.45 -0.13
N GLY A 377 4.91 -12.05 0.22
CA GLY A 377 6.17 -12.61 -0.26
C GLY A 377 7.28 -12.41 0.75
N GLY A 378 8.53 -12.53 0.34
CA GLY A 378 9.71 -12.25 1.17
C GLY A 378 9.78 -10.78 1.59
N GLU A 379 9.23 -9.89 0.75
CA GLU A 379 9.11 -8.46 0.99
C GLU A 379 8.05 -8.06 2.01
N ALA A 380 7.27 -9.01 2.54
CA ALA A 380 6.13 -8.72 3.42
C ALA A 380 6.53 -7.95 4.68
N GLU A 381 5.85 -6.82 4.93
CA GLU A 381 6.11 -5.89 6.03
C GLU A 381 4.82 -5.17 6.43
N SER A 382 4.75 -4.64 7.64
CA SER A 382 3.61 -3.84 8.14
C SER A 382 3.22 -2.67 7.21
N ARG A 383 4.20 -2.13 6.49
CA ARG A 383 4.08 -1.07 5.48
C ARG A 383 3.04 -1.39 4.41
N PHE A 384 3.01 -2.63 3.93
CA PHE A 384 2.13 -3.02 2.83
C PHE A 384 0.65 -3.11 3.21
N ARG A 385 0.35 -3.10 4.51
CA ARG A 385 -1.02 -3.03 5.03
C ARG A 385 -1.57 -1.60 5.07
N VAL A 386 -0.71 -0.58 5.18
CA VAL A 386 -1.11 0.83 5.32
C VAL A 386 -2.15 1.29 4.29
N PRO A 387 -2.05 0.94 2.99
CA PRO A 387 -3.04 1.34 2.00
C PRO A 387 -4.49 0.96 2.31
N VAL A 388 -4.71 -0.14 3.01
CA VAL A 388 -6.05 -0.69 3.30
C VAL A 388 -6.50 -0.49 4.75
N VAL A 389 -5.71 0.20 5.56
CA VAL A 389 -6.08 0.52 6.96
C VAL A 389 -7.45 1.22 7.05
N PRO A 390 -7.81 2.22 6.21
CA PRO A 390 -9.14 2.81 6.24
C PRO A 390 -10.27 1.78 6.12
N GLN A 391 -10.17 0.87 5.15
CA GLN A 391 -11.15 -0.19 4.91
C GLN A 391 -11.17 -1.20 6.05
N LEU A 392 -10.01 -1.55 6.57
CA LEU A 392 -9.85 -2.47 7.70
C LEU A 392 -10.51 -1.90 8.97
N MET A 393 -10.30 -0.61 9.29
CA MET A 393 -10.90 0.03 10.45
C MET A 393 -12.43 0.18 10.34
N ILE A 394 -12.95 0.38 9.11
CA ILE A 394 -14.39 0.37 8.87
C ILE A 394 -14.97 -1.02 9.17
N ALA A 395 -14.35 -2.08 8.65
CA ALA A 395 -14.79 -3.44 8.90
C ALA A 395 -14.73 -3.79 10.40
N ALA A 396 -13.62 -3.46 11.07
CA ALA A 396 -13.43 -3.71 12.51
C ALA A 396 -14.47 -2.98 13.37
N ALA A 397 -14.77 -1.73 13.06
CA ALA A 397 -15.79 -0.96 13.77
C ALA A 397 -17.20 -1.56 13.62
N CYS A 398 -17.52 -2.11 12.44
CA CYS A 398 -18.76 -2.86 12.22
C CYS A 398 -18.81 -4.15 13.08
N GLY A 399 -17.69 -4.82 13.24
CA GLY A 399 -17.57 -6.01 14.10
C GLY A 399 -17.78 -5.67 15.58
N LEU A 400 -17.13 -4.62 16.06
CA LEU A 400 -17.32 -4.10 17.42
C LEU A 400 -18.77 -3.76 17.71
N GLU A 401 -19.45 -3.07 16.78
CA GLU A 401 -20.88 -2.76 16.91
C GLU A 401 -21.73 -4.04 16.97
N THR A 402 -21.40 -5.05 16.19
CA THR A 402 -22.12 -6.33 16.16
C THR A 402 -22.00 -7.04 17.50
N VAL A 403 -20.80 -7.15 18.06
CA VAL A 403 -20.53 -7.77 19.36
C VAL A 403 -21.23 -6.97 20.49
N ARG A 404 -21.09 -5.63 20.49
CA ARG A 404 -21.76 -4.76 21.45
C ARG A 404 -23.26 -4.98 21.53
N ARG A 405 -23.92 -5.08 20.34
CA ARG A 405 -25.37 -5.32 20.27
C ARG A 405 -25.76 -6.72 20.73
N SER A 406 -24.92 -7.73 20.50
CA SER A 406 -25.17 -9.09 20.96
C SER A 406 -25.12 -9.18 22.49
N ILE A 407 -24.12 -8.56 23.12
CA ILE A 407 -24.00 -8.48 24.58
C ILE A 407 -25.20 -7.75 25.19
N GLY A 408 -25.59 -6.58 24.64
CA GLY A 408 -26.73 -5.83 25.13
C GLY A 408 -28.08 -6.57 25.05
N ARG A 409 -28.22 -7.55 24.14
CA ARG A 409 -29.41 -8.42 24.06
C ARG A 409 -29.39 -9.58 25.06
N LEU A 410 -28.23 -9.98 25.56
CA LEU A 410 -28.09 -11.03 26.56
C LEU A 410 -28.30 -10.50 27.99
N SER A 411 -28.16 -9.18 28.16
CA SER A 411 -28.33 -8.50 29.45
C SER A 411 -29.71 -7.86 29.64
N SER A 412 -30.57 -7.91 28.62
CA SER A 412 -31.99 -7.46 28.65
C SER A 412 -32.93 -8.66 28.72
#